data_8a98c37d10765e4ba55d812ac9c257cf
#
_entry.id   8a98c37d10765e4ba55d812ac9c257cf
#
_cell.length_a   1.000
_cell.length_b   1.000
_cell.length_c   1.000
_cell.angle_alpha   90.00
_cell.angle_beta   90.00
_cell.angle_gamma   90.00
#
_symmetry.space_group_name_H-M   'P 1'
#
loop_
_entity.id
_entity.type
_entity.pdbx_description
1 polymer ?
#
loop_
_entity_poly.entity_id
_entity_poly.type
_entity_poly.pdbx_seq_one_letter_code
_entity_poly.pdbx_strand_id
1 'polypeptide(L)'
;VDLDLRLFNRLLGTHGQRVLWEVAIRCPCGGATGSQAAAISCPICGGTGWEFGPLIQEVRAVVVGFHRDVLYYDRMGPFEVGTVLMSMRPEHAPAYGDRMTLIDATMRMSETTTRTAGPVQRLRYAITEIDVTTATGTIKQSVLFARREANGVAGPELKRGTDFTIDASGRIDWSIGDAAGTAPRPGERFSIYYICRPAFRVISYPHTVRQTRGQKKSPEDYQVITPVQVMCRLEHLAMELLT
;
A
#
# COMPACT_ATOMS: atom_id res chain seq x y z
N VAL A 1 27.58 19.03 -2.27
CA VAL A 1 27.61 18.09 -1.13
C VAL A 1 27.86 16.72 -1.72
N ASP A 2 29.04 16.18 -1.49
CA ASP A 2 29.37 14.81 -1.94
C ASP A 2 28.59 13.82 -1.08
N LEU A 3 27.75 13.04 -1.72
CA LEU A 3 27.01 11.98 -1.05
C LEU A 3 27.91 10.74 -0.91
N ASP A 4 28.24 10.38 0.34
CA ASP A 4 28.93 9.11 0.59
C ASP A 4 27.93 7.95 0.54
N LEU A 5 27.97 7.18 -0.56
CA LEU A 5 27.13 6.00 -0.75
C LEU A 5 27.36 4.92 0.32
N ARG A 6 28.53 4.86 0.95
CA ARG A 6 28.82 3.90 2.03
C ARG A 6 28.01 4.26 3.28
N LEU A 7 27.94 5.55 3.60
CA LEU A 7 27.11 6.04 4.72
C LEU A 7 25.63 5.80 4.44
N PHE A 8 25.16 6.05 3.21
CA PHE A 8 23.79 5.77 2.83
C PHE A 8 23.46 4.27 2.92
N ASN A 9 24.33 3.39 2.43
CA ASN A 9 24.13 1.95 2.54
C ASN A 9 24.14 1.46 3.99
N ARG A 10 24.96 2.06 4.85
CA ARG A 10 24.92 1.79 6.29
C ARG A 10 23.58 2.23 6.90
N LEU A 11 23.11 3.43 6.54
CA LEU A 11 21.79 3.94 6.99
C LEU A 11 20.67 2.99 6.57
N LEU A 12 20.66 2.53 5.32
CA LEU A 12 19.71 1.53 4.84
C LEU A 12 19.81 0.21 5.61
N GLY A 13 21.02 -0.21 5.95
CA GLY A 13 21.24 -1.44 6.72
C GLY A 13 20.69 -1.38 8.15
N THR A 14 20.82 -0.21 8.81
CA THR A 14 20.47 -0.02 10.23
C THR A 14 19.05 0.51 10.44
N HIS A 15 18.57 1.40 9.58
CA HIS A 15 17.30 2.11 9.74
C HIS A 15 16.33 1.89 8.56
N GLY A 16 16.77 1.22 7.49
CA GLY A 16 15.91 0.93 6.35
C GLY A 16 14.84 -0.08 6.70
N GLN A 17 13.60 0.24 6.38
CA GLN A 17 12.46 -0.66 6.47
C GLN A 17 12.42 -1.58 5.26
N ARG A 18 11.90 -2.79 5.43
CA ARG A 18 11.66 -3.72 4.33
C ARG A 18 10.39 -3.30 3.61
N VAL A 19 10.52 -3.18 2.30
CA VAL A 19 9.44 -2.74 1.42
C VAL A 19 9.25 -3.79 0.33
N LEU A 20 8.04 -4.23 0.14
CA LEU A 20 7.65 -5.01 -1.01
C LEU A 20 7.34 -4.05 -2.14
N TRP A 21 8.18 -4.04 -3.17
CA TRP A 21 8.00 -3.23 -4.37
C TRP A 21 7.33 -4.05 -5.46
N GLU A 22 6.22 -3.57 -5.96
CA GLU A 22 5.44 -4.20 -7.02
C GLU A 22 5.31 -3.20 -8.19
N VAL A 23 5.77 -3.63 -9.37
CA VAL A 23 5.69 -2.79 -10.57
C VAL A 23 4.25 -2.67 -11.02
N ALA A 24 3.82 -1.44 -11.31
CA ALA A 24 2.49 -1.13 -11.80
C ALA A 24 2.44 -1.17 -13.33
N ILE A 25 1.46 -1.87 -13.86
CA ILE A 25 1.11 -1.82 -15.28
C ILE A 25 -0.32 -1.30 -15.44
N ARG A 26 -0.57 -0.59 -16.52
CA ARG A 26 -1.93 -0.12 -16.81
C ARG A 26 -2.84 -1.29 -17.11
N CYS A 27 -3.98 -1.34 -16.44
CA CYS A 27 -4.99 -2.35 -16.74
C CYS A 27 -5.64 -2.07 -18.10
N PRO A 28 -5.81 -3.08 -18.97
CA PRO A 28 -6.39 -2.89 -20.29
C PRO A 28 -7.85 -2.45 -20.26
N CYS A 29 -8.54 -2.54 -19.11
CA CYS A 29 -9.95 -2.14 -19.00
C CYS A 29 -10.21 -0.64 -19.26
N GLY A 30 -9.20 0.22 -19.13
CA GLY A 30 -9.30 1.66 -19.41
C GLY A 30 -8.78 2.06 -20.80
N GLY A 31 -8.20 1.12 -21.55
CA GLY A 31 -7.38 1.47 -22.72
C GLY A 31 -8.06 1.55 -24.08
N ALA A 32 -9.25 1.00 -24.24
CA ALA A 32 -9.87 0.91 -25.58
C ALA A 32 -10.54 2.20 -26.05
N THR A 33 -10.89 3.12 -25.17
CA THR A 33 -11.66 4.31 -25.49
C THR A 33 -10.92 5.64 -25.28
N GLY A 34 -9.63 5.58 -24.91
CA GLY A 34 -8.87 6.81 -24.59
C GLY A 34 -9.31 7.50 -23.29
N SER A 35 -10.36 7.03 -22.64
CA SER A 35 -10.73 7.49 -21.31
C SER A 35 -9.78 6.88 -20.28
N GLN A 36 -9.20 7.70 -19.43
CA GLN A 36 -8.32 7.23 -18.34
C GLN A 36 -9.12 6.56 -17.20
N ALA A 37 -10.44 6.57 -17.27
CA ALA A 37 -11.30 5.99 -16.25
C ALA A 37 -11.30 4.45 -16.36
N ALA A 38 -10.87 3.80 -15.28
CA ALA A 38 -10.95 2.35 -15.15
C ALA A 38 -12.42 1.92 -14.99
N ALA A 39 -12.78 0.76 -15.56
CA ALA A 39 -14.08 0.18 -15.32
C ALA A 39 -14.19 -0.20 -13.82
N ILE A 40 -15.13 0.38 -13.11
CA ILE A 40 -15.33 0.20 -11.65
C ILE A 40 -15.51 -1.30 -11.30
N SER A 41 -16.10 -2.07 -12.20
CA SER A 41 -16.35 -3.51 -12.03
C SER A 41 -15.28 -4.41 -12.65
N CYS A 42 -14.12 -3.88 -13.04
CA CYS A 42 -13.07 -4.68 -13.65
C CYS A 42 -12.58 -5.79 -12.72
N PRO A 43 -12.67 -7.08 -13.11
CA PRO A 43 -12.25 -8.18 -12.26
C PRO A 43 -10.73 -8.26 -12.06
N ILE A 44 -9.95 -7.61 -12.94
CA ILE A 44 -8.48 -7.61 -12.89
C ILE A 44 -8.00 -6.54 -11.90
N CYS A 45 -8.35 -5.28 -12.14
CA CYS A 45 -7.84 -4.17 -11.32
C CYS A 45 -8.79 -3.71 -10.21
N GLY A 46 -10.03 -4.22 -10.15
CA GLY A 46 -11.03 -3.80 -9.16
C GLY A 46 -11.39 -2.30 -9.24
N GLY A 47 -11.30 -1.70 -10.41
CA GLY A 47 -11.58 -0.28 -10.62
C GLY A 47 -10.39 0.66 -10.39
N THR A 48 -9.22 0.13 -10.01
CA THR A 48 -8.02 0.96 -9.76
C THR A 48 -7.32 1.45 -11.02
N GLY A 49 -7.60 0.83 -12.17
CA GLY A 49 -6.90 1.09 -13.44
C GLY A 49 -5.47 0.56 -13.51
N TRP A 50 -4.99 -0.10 -12.45
CA TRP A 50 -3.64 -0.62 -12.35
C TRP A 50 -3.66 -2.09 -11.96
N GLU A 51 -2.79 -2.85 -12.59
CA GLU A 51 -2.46 -4.21 -12.24
C GLU A 51 -1.04 -4.22 -11.67
N PHE A 52 -0.82 -5.01 -10.61
CA PHE A 52 0.49 -5.17 -10.00
C PHE A 52 1.10 -6.44 -10.57
N GLY A 53 2.09 -6.23 -11.39
CA GLY A 53 2.62 -7.24 -12.28
C GLY A 53 3.59 -8.24 -11.64
N PRO A 54 4.21 -9.07 -12.47
CA PRO A 54 4.99 -10.23 -12.05
C PRO A 54 6.31 -9.89 -11.37
N LEU A 55 6.74 -8.64 -11.40
CA LEU A 55 7.97 -8.20 -10.72
C LEU A 55 7.63 -7.69 -9.33
N ILE A 56 7.84 -8.58 -8.37
CA ILE A 56 7.74 -8.28 -6.94
C ILE A 56 9.13 -8.42 -6.35
N GLN A 57 9.65 -7.36 -5.75
CA GLN A 57 10.96 -7.35 -5.11
C GLN A 57 10.87 -6.86 -3.68
N GLU A 58 11.55 -7.56 -2.78
CA GLU A 58 11.79 -7.04 -1.44
C GLU A 58 13.03 -6.15 -1.48
N VAL A 59 12.85 -4.89 -1.13
CA VAL A 59 13.90 -3.87 -1.09
C VAL A 59 13.96 -3.21 0.28
N ARG A 60 15.07 -2.55 0.59
CA ARG A 60 15.17 -1.69 1.76
C ARG A 60 15.06 -0.23 1.36
N ALA A 61 14.25 0.52 2.10
CA ALA A 61 14.10 1.95 1.92
C ALA A 61 14.14 2.69 3.27
N VAL A 62 14.76 3.85 3.30
CA VAL A 62 14.57 4.80 4.39
C VAL A 62 13.25 5.51 4.12
N VAL A 63 12.28 5.33 5.03
CA VAL A 63 10.95 5.90 4.92
C VAL A 63 10.85 7.06 5.88
N VAL A 64 10.58 8.25 5.36
CA VAL A 64 10.44 9.47 6.14
C VAL A 64 9.02 9.99 5.98
N GLY A 65 8.27 10.00 7.08
CA GLY A 65 6.98 10.66 7.14
C GLY A 65 7.15 12.18 7.24
N PHE A 66 6.22 12.91 6.68
CA PHE A 66 6.18 14.36 6.88
C PHE A 66 5.52 14.65 8.23
N HIS A 67 6.31 15.07 9.21
CA HIS A 67 5.80 15.62 10.45
C HIS A 67 5.42 17.09 10.25
N ARG A 68 4.32 17.53 10.86
CA ARG A 68 3.78 18.90 10.77
C ARG A 68 4.77 19.99 11.19
N ASP A 69 5.80 19.65 11.96
CA ASP A 69 6.70 20.61 12.61
C ASP A 69 7.97 20.94 11.80
N VAL A 70 8.10 20.41 10.59
CA VAL A 70 9.31 20.69 9.79
C VAL A 70 9.08 21.92 8.92
N LEU A 71 9.87 22.95 9.15
CA LEU A 71 9.98 24.24 8.41
C LEU A 71 10.10 24.13 6.88
N TYR A 72 10.02 22.93 6.32
CA TYR A 72 10.06 22.68 4.87
C TYR A 72 8.69 22.83 4.18
N TYR A 73 7.60 22.99 4.91
CA TYR A 73 6.26 23.15 4.36
C TYR A 73 6.15 24.33 3.40
N ASP A 74 6.79 25.45 3.73
CA ASP A 74 6.72 26.68 2.94
C ASP A 74 7.45 26.59 1.59
N ARG A 75 8.41 25.66 1.47
CA ARG A 75 9.22 25.54 0.24
C ARG A 75 8.76 24.44 -0.72
N MET A 76 8.04 23.44 -0.24
CA MET A 76 7.65 22.28 -1.03
C MET A 76 6.14 22.16 -1.28
N GLY A 77 5.36 23.12 -0.79
CA GLY A 77 3.89 23.10 -0.90
C GLY A 77 3.20 22.22 0.15
N PRO A 78 1.88 22.26 0.20
CA PRO A 78 1.10 21.48 1.17
C PRO A 78 1.26 19.98 0.88
N PHE A 79 1.94 19.26 1.77
CA PHE A 79 1.96 17.81 1.75
C PHE A 79 0.63 17.28 2.26
N GLU A 80 0.02 16.46 1.46
CA GLU A 80 -1.24 15.84 1.82
C GLU A 80 -1.02 14.71 2.84
N VAL A 81 -2.03 14.49 3.68
CA VAL A 81 -2.04 13.41 4.67
C VAL A 81 -1.74 12.06 3.99
N GLY A 82 -0.93 11.24 4.64
CA GLY A 82 -0.57 9.91 4.14
C GLY A 82 0.54 9.91 3.09
N THR A 83 1.25 11.01 2.92
CA THR A 83 2.42 11.10 2.04
C THR A 83 3.70 10.79 2.79
N VAL A 84 4.61 10.05 2.16
CA VAL A 84 5.94 9.70 2.67
C VAL A 84 6.98 9.86 1.57
N LEU A 85 8.22 10.13 1.96
CA LEU A 85 9.40 10.01 1.09
C LEU A 85 10.07 8.67 1.34
N MET A 86 10.36 7.95 0.28
CA MET A 86 11.13 6.70 0.33
C MET A 86 12.43 6.87 -0.43
N SER A 87 13.55 6.65 0.26
CA SER A 87 14.89 6.70 -0.33
C SER A 87 15.47 5.29 -0.36
N MET A 88 15.90 4.85 -1.53
CA MET A 88 16.41 3.51 -1.76
C MET A 88 17.68 3.53 -2.61
N ARG A 89 18.29 2.37 -2.80
CA ARG A 89 19.52 2.24 -3.58
C ARG A 89 19.31 2.66 -5.03
N PRO A 90 20.35 3.16 -5.70
CA PRO A 90 20.25 3.67 -7.06
C PRO A 90 19.86 2.61 -8.10
N GLU A 91 20.17 1.33 -7.86
CA GLU A 91 19.79 0.23 -8.73
C GLU A 91 18.28 -0.03 -8.77
N HIS A 92 17.56 0.45 -7.77
CA HIS A 92 16.10 0.37 -7.75
C HIS A 92 15.53 1.62 -8.43
N ALA A 93 14.79 1.42 -9.49
CA ALA A 93 14.20 2.49 -10.29
C ALA A 93 12.67 2.36 -10.30
N PRO A 94 11.98 2.61 -9.16
CA PRO A 94 10.53 2.51 -9.13
C PRO A 94 9.92 3.52 -10.08
N ALA A 95 8.86 3.11 -10.77
CA ALA A 95 8.13 3.94 -11.70
C ALA A 95 6.92 4.62 -11.04
N TYR A 96 6.40 5.65 -11.71
CA TYR A 96 5.14 6.27 -11.31
C TYR A 96 4.02 5.25 -11.28
N GLY A 97 3.26 5.21 -10.20
CA GLY A 97 2.18 4.27 -9.98
C GLY A 97 2.58 2.97 -9.29
N ASP A 98 3.88 2.66 -9.17
CA ASP A 98 4.35 1.46 -8.47
C ASP A 98 3.84 1.41 -7.03
N ARG A 99 3.61 0.19 -6.54
CA ARG A 99 3.15 -0.04 -5.18
C ARG A 99 4.29 -0.42 -4.26
N MET A 100 4.36 0.26 -3.12
CA MET A 100 5.35 0.09 -2.06
C MET A 100 4.65 -0.33 -0.77
N THR A 101 4.72 -1.59 -0.39
CA THR A 101 4.09 -2.09 0.84
C THR A 101 5.13 -2.26 1.93
N LEU A 102 4.96 -1.60 3.08
CA LEU A 102 5.85 -1.78 4.24
C LEU A 102 5.56 -3.12 4.89
N ILE A 103 6.58 -4.01 4.94
CA ILE A 103 6.42 -5.37 5.45
C ILE A 103 6.38 -5.38 6.98
N ASP A 104 7.21 -4.55 7.61
CA ASP A 104 7.41 -4.53 9.06
C ASP A 104 6.48 -3.56 9.80
N ALA A 105 5.64 -2.82 9.06
CA ALA A 105 4.67 -1.90 9.62
C ALA A 105 3.24 -2.42 9.48
N THR A 106 2.40 -2.07 10.42
CA THR A 106 0.97 -2.34 10.36
C THR A 106 0.17 -1.07 10.60
N MET A 107 -1.00 -0.99 10.00
CA MET A 107 -1.98 0.05 10.25
C MET A 107 -3.37 -0.57 10.45
N ARG A 108 -4.26 0.23 11.01
CA ARG A 108 -5.68 -0.12 11.13
C ARG A 108 -6.45 0.57 10.03
N MET A 109 -7.31 -0.17 9.33
CA MET A 109 -8.12 0.34 8.24
C MET A 109 -9.58 0.03 8.50
N SER A 110 -10.43 1.02 8.28
CA SER A 110 -11.87 0.88 8.28
C SER A 110 -12.39 1.14 6.88
N GLU A 111 -13.19 0.21 6.36
CA GLU A 111 -13.87 0.42 5.09
C GLU A 111 -15.27 -0.16 5.11
N THR A 112 -16.12 0.44 4.29
CA THR A 112 -17.44 -0.08 3.97
C THR A 112 -17.45 -0.49 2.50
N THR A 113 -17.80 -1.73 2.24
CA THR A 113 -17.79 -2.29 0.89
C THR A 113 -19.02 -3.15 0.65
N THR A 114 -19.29 -3.45 -0.62
CA THR A 114 -20.39 -4.32 -1.03
C THR A 114 -19.85 -5.72 -1.26
N ARG A 115 -20.55 -6.72 -0.74
CA ARG A 115 -20.18 -8.11 -0.97
C ARG A 115 -20.29 -8.46 -2.45
N THR A 116 -19.22 -9.06 -2.99
CA THR A 116 -19.19 -9.61 -4.35
C THR A 116 -19.95 -10.94 -4.43
N ALA A 117 -20.26 -11.41 -5.63
CA ALA A 117 -21.00 -12.65 -5.83
C ALA A 117 -20.20 -13.92 -5.45
N GLY A 118 -18.86 -13.84 -5.42
CA GLY A 118 -18.01 -14.98 -5.06
C GLY A 118 -17.87 -15.20 -3.55
N PRO A 119 -17.44 -16.40 -3.14
CA PRO A 119 -17.18 -16.68 -1.73
C PRO A 119 -15.97 -15.91 -1.19
N VAL A 120 -15.00 -15.59 -2.03
CA VAL A 120 -13.77 -14.89 -1.63
C VAL A 120 -13.84 -13.45 -2.09
N GLN A 121 -13.62 -12.54 -1.15
CA GLN A 121 -13.66 -11.10 -1.40
C GLN A 121 -12.33 -10.44 -1.03
N ARG A 122 -11.81 -9.65 -1.97
CA ARG A 122 -10.66 -8.77 -1.73
C ARG A 122 -11.12 -7.46 -1.11
N LEU A 123 -10.46 -7.04 -0.05
CA LEU A 123 -10.54 -5.69 0.50
C LEU A 123 -9.52 -4.78 -0.18
N ARG A 124 -9.56 -3.50 0.16
CA ARG A 124 -8.60 -2.51 -0.34
C ARG A 124 -7.17 -2.89 0.00
N TYR A 125 -6.94 -3.35 1.23
CA TYR A 125 -5.67 -3.92 1.70
C TYR A 125 -5.85 -5.36 2.12
N ALA A 126 -4.81 -6.18 1.95
CA ALA A 126 -4.81 -7.54 2.48
C ALA A 126 -4.83 -7.49 4.01
N ILE A 127 -5.73 -8.27 4.61
CA ILE A 127 -5.79 -8.42 6.06
C ILE A 127 -4.50 -9.09 6.53
N THR A 128 -3.88 -8.53 7.55
CA THR A 128 -2.66 -9.06 8.14
C THR A 128 -2.93 -9.48 9.57
N GLU A 129 -2.47 -10.66 9.93
CA GLU A 129 -2.53 -11.16 11.29
C GLU A 129 -1.30 -10.73 12.08
N ILE A 130 -1.50 -10.21 13.27
CA ILE A 130 -0.43 -9.84 14.20
C ILE A 130 -0.61 -10.58 15.53
N ASP A 131 0.49 -10.87 16.18
CA ASP A 131 0.49 -11.39 17.52
C ASP A 131 0.42 -10.23 18.54
N VAL A 132 -0.59 -10.27 19.38
CA VAL A 132 -0.79 -9.28 20.45
C VAL A 132 -0.60 -9.96 21.79
N THR A 133 0.41 -9.53 22.53
CA THR A 133 0.66 -10.04 23.88
C THR A 133 -0.29 -9.35 24.86
N THR A 134 -1.09 -10.13 25.55
CA THR A 134 -2.00 -9.69 26.60
C THR A 134 -1.56 -10.24 27.95
N ALA A 135 -2.17 -9.79 29.03
CA ALA A 135 -1.90 -10.33 30.37
C ALA A 135 -2.19 -11.85 30.49
N THR A 136 -3.04 -12.38 29.60
CA THR A 136 -3.45 -13.81 29.61
C THR A 136 -2.73 -14.64 28.56
N GLY A 137 -1.82 -14.05 27.75
CA GLY A 137 -1.07 -14.76 26.70
C GLY A 137 -1.04 -14.00 25.38
N THR A 138 -0.50 -14.64 24.35
CA THR A 138 -0.45 -14.09 23.00
C THR A 138 -1.69 -14.50 22.23
N ILE A 139 -2.40 -13.52 21.69
CA ILE A 139 -3.57 -13.73 20.83
C ILE A 139 -3.26 -13.24 19.41
N LYS A 140 -3.81 -13.92 18.42
CA LYS A 140 -3.73 -13.50 17.03
C LYS A 140 -4.87 -12.52 16.70
N GLN A 141 -4.54 -11.34 16.26
CA GLN A 141 -5.50 -10.30 15.92
C GLN A 141 -5.35 -9.88 14.46
N SER A 142 -6.47 -9.78 13.75
CA SER A 142 -6.48 -9.37 12.35
C SER A 142 -7.70 -8.51 12.02
N VAL A 143 -8.90 -8.95 12.38
CA VAL A 143 -10.15 -8.18 12.29
C VAL A 143 -10.52 -7.75 13.70
N LEU A 144 -10.73 -6.45 13.86
CA LEU A 144 -11.09 -5.83 15.12
C LEU A 144 -12.59 -5.77 15.28
N PHE A 145 -13.29 -5.54 14.16
CA PHE A 145 -14.73 -5.42 14.12
C PHE A 145 -15.23 -5.63 12.68
N ALA A 146 -16.35 -6.31 12.52
CA ALA A 146 -17.09 -6.38 11.26
C ALA A 146 -18.58 -6.35 11.53
N ARG A 147 -19.36 -5.68 10.67
CA ARG A 147 -20.79 -5.53 10.79
C ARG A 147 -21.48 -5.53 9.44
N ARG A 148 -22.56 -6.25 9.32
CA ARG A 148 -23.46 -6.20 8.17
C ARG A 148 -24.30 -4.93 8.19
N GLU A 149 -24.59 -4.37 7.04
CA GLU A 149 -25.58 -3.30 6.86
C GLU A 149 -26.83 -3.93 6.23
N ALA A 150 -27.96 -3.75 6.85
CA ALA A 150 -29.24 -4.20 6.34
C ALA A 150 -30.18 -2.99 6.16
N ASN A 151 -30.54 -2.70 4.91
CA ASN A 151 -31.47 -1.59 4.55
C ASN A 151 -31.09 -0.22 5.13
N GLY A 152 -29.79 0.13 5.09
CA GLY A 152 -29.29 1.40 5.62
C GLY A 152 -29.19 1.46 7.15
N VAL A 153 -29.46 0.36 7.83
CA VAL A 153 -29.38 0.24 9.29
C VAL A 153 -28.24 -0.68 9.68
N ALA A 154 -27.59 -0.38 10.80
CA ALA A 154 -26.56 -1.24 11.38
C ALA A 154 -27.16 -2.61 11.74
N GLY A 155 -26.75 -3.64 11.03
CA GLY A 155 -27.14 -5.02 11.26
C GLY A 155 -26.27 -5.72 12.31
N PRO A 156 -26.35 -7.06 12.37
CA PRO A 156 -25.60 -7.87 13.33
C PRO A 156 -24.09 -7.76 13.10
N GLU A 157 -23.34 -7.95 14.17
CA GLU A 157 -21.89 -8.12 14.12
C GLU A 157 -21.54 -9.44 13.45
N LEU A 158 -20.50 -9.42 12.62
CA LEU A 158 -19.94 -10.56 11.92
C LEU A 158 -18.70 -11.05 12.66
N LYS A 159 -18.62 -12.34 12.95
CA LYS A 159 -17.55 -12.93 13.74
C LYS A 159 -16.63 -13.77 12.87
N ARG A 160 -15.33 -13.53 12.96
CA ARG A 160 -14.32 -14.37 12.34
C ARG A 160 -14.40 -15.80 12.90
N GLY A 161 -14.32 -16.79 12.03
CA GLY A 161 -14.41 -18.20 12.37
C GLY A 161 -15.84 -18.76 12.40
N THR A 162 -16.86 -17.89 12.46
CA THR A 162 -18.28 -18.26 12.41
C THR A 162 -18.94 -17.79 11.13
N ASP A 163 -18.78 -16.51 10.80
CA ASP A 163 -19.44 -15.89 9.66
C ASP A 163 -18.50 -15.73 8.46
N PHE A 164 -17.19 -15.68 8.70
CA PHE A 164 -16.16 -15.63 7.66
C PHE A 164 -14.82 -16.12 8.18
N THR A 165 -13.93 -16.48 7.26
CA THR A 165 -12.51 -16.72 7.52
C THR A 165 -11.64 -15.77 6.71
N ILE A 166 -10.32 -15.83 6.92
CA ILE A 166 -9.35 -15.07 6.16
C ILE A 166 -8.40 -16.08 5.53
N ASP A 167 -8.27 -16.00 4.21
CA ASP A 167 -7.37 -16.87 3.46
C ASP A 167 -5.89 -16.45 3.62
N ALA A 168 -4.98 -17.27 3.13
CA ALA A 168 -3.55 -17.03 3.19
C ALA A 168 -3.09 -15.74 2.47
N SER A 169 -3.93 -15.21 1.57
CA SER A 169 -3.69 -13.97 0.84
C SER A 169 -4.26 -12.73 1.53
N GLY A 170 -4.85 -12.90 2.73
CA GLY A 170 -5.47 -11.80 3.49
C GLY A 170 -6.82 -11.36 2.92
N ARG A 171 -7.54 -12.23 2.19
CA ARG A 171 -8.88 -11.98 1.68
C ARG A 171 -9.92 -12.59 2.59
N ILE A 172 -11.12 -12.03 2.59
CA ILE A 172 -12.26 -12.59 3.31
C ILE A 172 -12.79 -13.78 2.52
N ASP A 173 -13.00 -14.91 3.21
CA ASP A 173 -13.71 -16.08 2.70
C ASP A 173 -15.02 -16.26 3.46
N TRP A 174 -16.12 -16.10 2.74
CA TRP A 174 -17.49 -16.18 3.25
C TRP A 174 -18.07 -17.59 3.28
N SER A 175 -17.34 -18.61 2.83
CA SER A 175 -17.86 -19.97 2.65
C SER A 175 -18.55 -20.53 3.91
N ILE A 176 -18.00 -20.26 5.08
CA ILE A 176 -18.59 -20.73 6.36
C ILE A 176 -19.90 -19.99 6.63
N GLY A 177 -19.92 -18.68 6.51
CA GLY A 177 -21.11 -17.87 6.75
C GLY A 177 -22.20 -18.09 5.71
N ASP A 178 -21.85 -18.40 4.48
CA ASP A 178 -22.80 -18.77 3.43
C ASP A 178 -23.52 -20.08 3.78
N ALA A 179 -22.76 -21.07 4.24
CA ALA A 179 -23.33 -22.36 4.68
C ALA A 179 -24.23 -22.18 5.90
N ALA A 180 -23.93 -21.26 6.80
CA ALA A 180 -24.72 -20.95 7.98
C ALA A 180 -25.86 -19.93 7.72
N GLY A 181 -25.87 -19.26 6.57
CA GLY A 181 -26.84 -18.19 6.25
C GLY A 181 -26.60 -16.88 7.02
N THR A 182 -25.42 -16.69 7.61
CA THR A 182 -25.08 -15.52 8.43
C THR A 182 -24.27 -14.47 7.67
N ALA A 183 -23.59 -14.87 6.58
CA ALA A 183 -22.85 -13.95 5.74
C ALA A 183 -23.76 -12.88 5.10
N PRO A 184 -23.25 -11.66 4.81
CA PRO A 184 -23.98 -10.71 3.98
C PRO A 184 -24.33 -11.35 2.64
N ARG A 185 -25.47 -11.06 2.05
CA ARG A 185 -25.81 -11.54 0.71
C ARG A 185 -24.99 -10.81 -0.36
N PRO A 186 -24.73 -11.43 -1.54
CA PRO A 186 -24.17 -10.69 -2.67
C PRO A 186 -24.95 -9.40 -2.95
N GLY A 187 -24.25 -8.28 -3.07
CA GLY A 187 -24.85 -6.95 -3.22
C GLY A 187 -25.17 -6.23 -1.90
N GLU A 188 -25.15 -6.91 -0.77
CA GLU A 188 -25.30 -6.25 0.54
C GLU A 188 -24.00 -5.58 0.99
N ARG A 189 -24.14 -4.48 1.72
CA ARG A 189 -23.01 -3.73 2.28
C ARG A 189 -22.61 -4.27 3.64
N PHE A 190 -21.34 -4.18 3.94
CA PHE A 190 -20.79 -4.44 5.28
C PHE A 190 -19.64 -3.49 5.56
N SER A 191 -19.44 -3.20 6.82
CA SER A 191 -18.31 -2.42 7.32
C SER A 191 -17.36 -3.34 8.06
N ILE A 192 -16.07 -3.12 7.85
CA ILE A 192 -15.01 -3.91 8.50
C ILE A 192 -13.89 -2.99 8.98
N TYR A 193 -13.39 -3.28 10.19
CA TYR A 193 -12.22 -2.64 10.79
C TYR A 193 -11.17 -3.70 11.05
N TYR A 194 -10.02 -3.56 10.39
CA TYR A 194 -9.03 -4.63 10.34
C TYR A 194 -7.60 -4.09 10.35
N ILE A 195 -6.66 -4.99 10.59
CA ILE A 195 -5.23 -4.71 10.56
C ILE A 195 -4.69 -5.09 9.18
N CYS A 196 -3.90 -4.19 8.59
CA CYS A 196 -3.26 -4.42 7.29
C CYS A 196 -1.85 -3.82 7.29
N ARG A 197 -1.08 -4.13 6.25
CA ARG A 197 0.19 -3.47 5.96
C ARG A 197 -0.07 -2.20 5.17
N PRO A 198 0.57 -1.07 5.53
CA PRO A 198 0.41 0.15 4.75
C PRO A 198 1.06 -0.01 3.37
N ALA A 199 0.27 0.18 2.32
CA ALA A 199 0.72 0.21 0.94
C ALA A 199 0.59 1.63 0.39
N PHE A 200 1.62 2.05 -0.33
CA PHE A 200 1.77 3.38 -0.90
C PHE A 200 1.91 3.30 -2.41
N ARG A 201 1.48 4.35 -3.10
CA ARG A 201 1.71 4.54 -4.52
C ARG A 201 2.79 5.58 -4.75
N VAL A 202 3.68 5.33 -5.69
CA VAL A 202 4.63 6.33 -6.16
C VAL A 202 3.86 7.38 -6.97
N ILE A 203 3.86 8.61 -6.48
CA ILE A 203 3.11 9.73 -7.08
C ILE A 203 4.02 10.80 -7.70
N SER A 204 5.28 10.86 -7.29
CA SER A 204 6.23 11.85 -7.81
C SER A 204 7.67 11.48 -7.50
N TYR A 205 8.56 12.12 -8.23
CA TYR A 205 10.00 12.11 -7.98
C TYR A 205 10.41 13.53 -7.57
N PRO A 206 10.83 13.77 -6.34
CA PRO A 206 11.25 15.11 -5.91
C PRO A 206 12.48 15.63 -6.67
N HIS A 207 13.24 14.73 -7.29
CA HIS A 207 14.40 15.07 -8.12
C HIS A 207 14.48 14.14 -9.33
N THR A 208 14.47 14.71 -10.52
CA THR A 208 14.52 14.00 -11.80
C THR A 208 15.92 13.61 -12.25
N VAL A 209 16.96 14.33 -11.78
CA VAL A 209 18.36 14.04 -12.15
C VAL A 209 19.17 13.78 -10.89
N ARG A 210 19.70 12.56 -10.78
CA ARG A 210 20.43 12.10 -9.60
C ARG A 210 21.81 11.58 -9.99
N GLN A 211 22.52 12.41 -10.73
CA GLN A 211 23.91 12.17 -11.05
C GLN A 211 24.72 13.33 -10.50
N THR A 212 25.68 13.06 -9.64
CA THR A 212 26.68 14.04 -9.25
C THR A 212 28.00 13.71 -9.93
N ARG A 213 28.71 14.72 -10.40
CA ARG A 213 30.11 14.53 -10.81
C ARG A 213 30.94 14.29 -9.56
N GLY A 214 31.56 13.13 -9.48
CA GLY A 214 32.55 12.87 -8.47
C GLY A 214 33.74 13.80 -8.69
N GLN A 215 34.13 14.57 -7.70
CA GLN A 215 35.39 15.29 -7.73
C GLN A 215 36.53 14.29 -7.58
N LYS A 216 37.09 13.85 -8.69
CA LYS A 216 38.35 13.12 -8.68
C LYS A 216 39.45 14.00 -9.26
N LYS A 217 40.61 13.94 -8.68
CA LYS A 217 41.84 14.51 -9.21
C LYS A 217 42.37 13.75 -10.44
N SER A 218 41.59 12.89 -11.08
CA SER A 218 41.94 12.10 -12.24
C SER A 218 41.06 12.52 -13.44
N PRO A 219 41.60 12.50 -14.66
CA PRO A 219 40.93 13.03 -15.86
C PRO A 219 39.69 12.24 -16.32
N GLU A 220 39.38 11.12 -15.71
CA GLU A 220 38.17 10.38 -16.01
C GLU A 220 37.02 10.87 -15.12
N ASP A 221 36.15 11.70 -15.68
CA ASP A 221 34.86 12.08 -15.09
C ASP A 221 34.00 10.82 -14.90
N TYR A 222 33.86 10.33 -13.67
CA TYR A 222 32.90 9.28 -13.40
C TYR A 222 31.63 9.87 -12.80
N GLN A 223 30.50 9.38 -13.27
CA GLN A 223 29.21 9.74 -12.75
C GLN A 223 28.90 8.89 -11.51
N VAL A 224 28.64 9.54 -10.38
CA VAL A 224 28.15 8.84 -9.20
C VAL A 224 26.61 8.82 -9.26
N ILE A 225 26.06 7.64 -9.38
CA ILE A 225 24.62 7.44 -9.31
C ILE A 225 24.19 7.59 -7.86
N THR A 226 23.34 8.57 -7.58
CA THR A 226 22.85 8.85 -6.21
C THR A 226 21.64 7.98 -5.88
N PRO A 227 21.32 7.78 -4.58
CA PRO A 227 20.10 7.09 -4.16
C PRO A 227 18.85 7.67 -4.81
N VAL A 228 17.93 6.78 -5.16
CA VAL A 228 16.62 7.17 -5.70
C VAL A 228 15.71 7.55 -4.53
N GLN A 229 15.05 8.70 -4.66
CA GLN A 229 14.03 9.13 -3.72
C GLN A 229 12.71 9.32 -4.45
N VAL A 230 11.67 8.72 -3.94
CA VAL A 230 10.33 8.83 -4.49
C VAL A 230 9.38 9.35 -3.44
N MET A 231 8.42 10.13 -3.89
CA MET A 231 7.30 10.54 -3.07
C MET A 231 6.18 9.53 -3.26
N CYS A 232 5.68 9.00 -2.16
CA CYS A 232 4.65 7.99 -2.14
C CYS A 232 3.47 8.47 -1.29
N ARG A 233 2.25 8.08 -1.68
CA ARG A 233 1.04 8.36 -0.92
C ARG A 233 0.32 7.05 -0.62
N LEU A 234 -0.33 6.96 0.54
CA LEU A 234 -1.18 5.81 0.90
C LEU A 234 -2.15 5.49 -0.24
N GLU A 235 -2.24 4.23 -0.61
CA GLU A 235 -2.94 3.80 -1.83
C GLU A 235 -4.39 4.28 -1.88
N HIS A 236 -5.12 4.25 -0.76
CA HIS A 236 -6.51 4.71 -0.70
C HIS A 236 -6.68 6.22 -0.88
N LEU A 237 -5.63 7.00 -0.59
CA LEU A 237 -5.63 8.45 -0.78
C LEU A 237 -5.05 8.84 -2.15
N ALA A 238 -4.17 8.01 -2.72
CA ALA A 238 -3.57 8.27 -4.02
C ALA A 238 -4.56 8.09 -5.17
N MET A 239 -5.56 7.23 -5.01
CA MET A 239 -6.57 6.97 -6.04
C MET A 239 -7.44 8.20 -6.34
N GLU A 240 -7.63 9.10 -5.38
CA GLU A 240 -8.36 10.36 -5.57
C GLU A 240 -7.63 11.36 -6.48
N LEU A 241 -6.31 11.21 -6.65
CA LEU A 241 -5.49 12.07 -7.50
C LEU A 241 -5.33 11.54 -8.94
N LEU A 242 -5.69 10.29 -9.18
CA LEU A 242 -5.46 9.58 -10.44
C LEU A 242 -6.72 9.47 -11.29
N THR A 243 -7.85 9.94 -10.78
CA THR A 243 -9.14 10.10 -11.48
C THR A 243 -9.31 11.51 -12.03
#